data_2c794eb2664fb2a17aaaef810d196ef7
#
_entry.id   2c794eb2664fb2a17aaaef810d196ef7
#
_cell.length_a   1.000
_cell.length_b   1.000
_cell.length_c   1.000
_cell.angle_alpha   90.00
_cell.angle_beta   90.00
_cell.angle_gamma   90.00
#
_symmetry.space_group_name_H-M   'P 1'
#
loop_
_entity.id
_entity.type
_entity.pdbx_description
1 polymer ?
#
loop_
_entity_poly.entity_id
_entity_poly.type
_entity_poly.pdbx_seq_one_letter_code
_entity_poly.pdbx_strand_id
1 'polypeptide(L)' 'MDWKEKALIHAKDQDPKEAVGLLLNVKGKERYFPCRNLALTDHQCFILDPEDYLKADNTGEIVAVVHSH' A
#
# COMPACT_ATOMS: atom_id res chain seq x y z
N MET A 1 5.51 10.79 -11.17
CA MET A 1 5.44 9.32 -11.20
C MET A 1 4.01 8.88 -10.90
N ASP A 2 3.48 8.04 -11.76
CA ASP A 2 2.16 7.46 -11.61
C ASP A 2 2.10 6.56 -10.36
N TRP A 3 0.95 6.52 -9.70
CA TRP A 3 0.78 5.68 -8.52
C TRP A 3 1.02 4.19 -8.81
N LYS A 4 0.71 3.74 -10.03
CA LYS A 4 0.95 2.35 -10.45
C LYS A 4 2.44 2.02 -10.50
N GLU A 5 3.26 2.94 -10.97
CA GLU A 5 4.70 2.77 -10.98
C GLU A 5 5.25 2.68 -9.56
N LYS A 6 4.76 3.51 -8.66
CA LYS A 6 5.16 3.46 -7.25
C LYS A 6 4.77 2.14 -6.61
N ALA A 7 3.58 1.63 -6.93
CA ALA A 7 3.12 0.35 -6.42
C ALA A 7 4.01 -0.79 -6.92
N LEU A 8 4.41 -0.75 -8.20
CA LEU A 8 5.31 -1.76 -8.77
C LEU A 8 6.70 -1.73 -8.12
N ILE A 9 7.23 -0.55 -7.88
CA ILE A 9 8.51 -0.40 -7.19
C ILE A 9 8.42 -0.99 -5.78
N HIS A 10 7.34 -0.67 -5.07
CA HIS A 10 7.11 -1.20 -3.73
C HIS A 10 7.00 -2.73 -3.75
N ALA A 11 6.29 -3.29 -4.73
CA ALA A 11 6.16 -4.73 -4.88
C ALA A 11 7.50 -5.42 -5.09
N LYS A 12 8.35 -4.85 -5.94
CA LYS A 12 9.70 -5.39 -6.17
C LYS A 12 10.58 -5.30 -4.94
N ASP A 13 10.46 -4.19 -4.21
CA ASP A 13 11.25 -3.96 -3.00
C ASP A 13 10.89 -4.94 -1.90
N GLN A 14 9.63 -5.33 -1.80
CA GLN A 14 9.14 -6.23 -0.75
C GLN A 14 9.25 -7.72 -1.12
N ASP A 15 9.44 -8.04 -2.40
CA ASP A 15 9.49 -9.42 -2.85
C ASP A 15 10.55 -10.23 -2.07
N PRO A 16 10.28 -11.46 -1.63
CA PRO A 16 9.09 -12.29 -1.91
C PRO A 16 7.88 -12.04 -1.02
N LYS A 17 7.99 -11.16 -0.06
CA LYS A 17 6.86 -10.81 0.81
C LYS A 17 5.82 -10.03 0.01
N GLU A 18 4.55 -10.23 0.32
CA GLU A 18 3.50 -9.49 -0.35
C GLU A 18 3.57 -8.01 0.04
N ALA A 19 3.61 -7.13 -0.96
CA ALA A 19 3.52 -5.69 -0.73
C ALA A 19 2.06 -5.29 -0.61
N VAL A 20 1.78 -4.38 0.31
CA VAL A 20 0.45 -3.84 0.50
C VAL A 20 0.55 -2.32 0.63
N GLY A 21 -0.43 -1.65 0.09
CA GLY A 21 -0.54 -0.20 0.20
C GLY A 21 -1.97 0.24 -0.02
N LEU A 22 -2.16 1.53 0.03
CA LEU A 22 -3.47 2.13 -0.14
C LEU A 22 -3.44 3.11 -1.29
N LEU A 23 -4.50 3.08 -2.10
CA LEU A 23 -4.70 4.11 -3.10
C LEU A 23 -5.53 5.21 -2.46
N LEU A 24 -4.99 6.42 -2.45
CA LEU A 24 -5.62 7.58 -1.86
C LEU A 24 -6.03 8.58 -2.94
N ASN A 25 -7.12 9.27 -2.67
CA ASN A 25 -7.46 10.49 -3.40
C ASN A 25 -7.09 11.67 -2.51
N VAL A 26 -6.10 12.44 -2.95
CA VAL A 26 -5.63 13.62 -2.24
C VAL A 26 -5.89 14.83 -3.12
N LYS A 27 -6.92 15.60 -2.78
CA LYS A 27 -7.31 16.80 -3.52
C LYS A 27 -7.54 16.51 -5.01
N GLY A 28 -8.21 15.41 -5.31
CA GLY A 28 -8.53 15.00 -6.67
C GLY A 28 -7.41 14.27 -7.41
N LYS A 29 -6.30 13.98 -6.75
CA LYS A 29 -5.18 13.25 -7.35
C LYS A 29 -5.01 11.89 -6.68
N GLU A 30 -4.76 10.88 -7.50
CA GLU A 30 -4.49 9.53 -7.02
C GLU A 30 -3.05 9.43 -6.51
N ARG A 31 -2.89 8.87 -5.31
CA ARG A 31 -1.59 8.68 -4.67
C ARG A 31 -1.49 7.29 -4.10
N TYR A 32 -0.36 6.62 -4.32
CA TYR A 32 -0.07 5.36 -3.68
C TYR A 32 0.60 5.60 -2.33
N PHE A 33 0.07 4.99 -1.29
CA PHE A 33 0.60 5.09 0.07
C PHE A 33 1.11 3.70 0.46
N PRO A 34 2.43 3.47 0.43
CA PRO A 34 2.97 2.16 0.80
C PRO A 34 2.79 1.92 2.30
N CYS A 35 2.39 0.71 2.63
CA CYS A 35 2.15 0.31 4.01
C CYS A 35 3.03 -0.87 4.37
N ARG A 36 3.24 -1.07 5.68
CA ARG A 36 3.95 -2.24 6.16
C ARG A 36 3.01 -3.43 6.19
N ASN A 37 3.54 -4.58 5.81
CA ASN A 37 2.84 -5.83 5.91
C ASN A 37 3.31 -6.53 7.19
N LEU A 38 2.42 -6.67 8.16
CA LEU A 38 2.73 -7.27 9.46
C LEU A 38 2.56 -8.78 9.48
N ALA A 39 2.18 -9.40 8.35
CA ALA A 39 2.03 -10.85 8.28
C ALA A 39 3.37 -11.55 8.51
N LEU A 40 3.32 -12.67 9.22
CA LEU A 40 4.51 -13.46 9.50
C LEU A 40 4.86 -14.40 8.35
N THR A 41 3.92 -14.68 7.49
CA THR A 41 4.13 -15.55 6.31
C THR A 41 4.48 -14.71 5.10
N ASP A 42 5.30 -15.27 4.21
CA ASP A 42 5.98 -14.48 3.19
C ASP A 42 5.19 -14.25 1.91
N HIS A 43 4.25 -15.12 1.56
CA HIS A 43 3.89 -15.22 0.15
C HIS A 43 2.45 -14.93 -0.21
N GLN A 44 1.52 -15.10 0.68
CA GLN A 44 0.12 -15.19 0.27
C GLN A 44 -0.84 -14.43 1.15
N CYS A 45 -0.33 -13.76 2.15
CA CYS A 45 -1.14 -13.02 3.10
C CYS A 45 -0.58 -11.64 3.33
N PHE A 46 -1.45 -10.73 3.68
CA PHE A 46 -0.97 -9.46 4.22
C PHE A 46 -1.83 -9.06 5.41
N ILE A 47 -1.21 -8.36 6.34
CA ILE A 47 -1.89 -7.70 7.45
C ILE A 47 -1.46 -6.25 7.39
N LEU A 48 -2.39 -5.38 7.08
CA LEU A 48 -2.12 -3.95 6.96
C LEU A 48 -1.81 -3.37 8.32
N ASP A 49 -0.72 -2.64 8.44
CA ASP A 49 -0.34 -1.98 9.68
C ASP A 49 -1.39 -0.92 10.02
N PRO A 50 -2.05 -1.02 11.19
CA PRO A 50 -3.07 -0.05 11.59
C PRO A 50 -2.55 1.39 11.70
N GLU A 51 -1.30 1.57 12.08
CA GLU A 51 -0.71 2.91 12.14
C GLU A 51 -0.58 3.52 10.75
N ASP A 52 -0.16 2.71 9.78
CA ASP A 52 -0.07 3.16 8.40
C ASP A 52 -1.45 3.49 7.84
N TYR A 53 -2.45 2.68 8.17
CA TYR A 53 -3.83 2.95 7.78
C TYR A 53 -4.30 4.31 8.30
N LEU A 54 -4.05 4.59 9.58
CA LEU A 54 -4.44 5.87 10.17
C LEU A 54 -3.74 7.05 9.54
N LYS A 55 -2.45 6.90 9.23
CA LYS A 55 -1.70 7.95 8.53
C LYS A 55 -2.27 8.20 7.15
N ALA A 56 -2.61 7.14 6.43
CA ALA A 56 -3.20 7.26 5.11
C ALA A 56 -4.57 7.96 5.18
N ASP A 57 -5.39 7.57 6.14
CA ASP A 57 -6.72 8.16 6.34
C ASP A 57 -6.62 9.66 6.64
N ASN A 58 -5.59 10.06 7.38
CA ASN A 58 -5.35 11.47 7.67
C ASN A 58 -4.76 12.24 6.48
N THR A 59 -4.20 11.53 5.51
CA THR A 59 -3.58 12.15 4.32
C THR A 59 -4.59 12.41 3.21
N GLY A 60 -5.53 11.51 3.02
CA GLY A 60 -6.52 11.63 1.96
C GLY A 60 -7.61 10.59 2.08
N GLU A 61 -8.48 10.54 1.08
CA GLU A 61 -9.57 9.57 1.03
C GLU A 61 -9.02 8.21 0.57
N ILE A 62 -9.27 7.17 1.35
CA ILE A 62 -8.87 5.82 0.98
C ILE A 62 -9.87 5.28 -0.05
N VAL A 63 -9.36 4.95 -1.23
CA VAL A 63 -10.17 4.49 -2.36
C VAL A 63 -10.09 2.97 -2.51
N ALA A 64 -8.92 2.39 -2.33
CA ALA A 64 -8.71 0.96 -2.55
C ALA A 64 -7.49 0.46 -1.79
N VAL A 65 -7.49 -0.84 -1.55
CA VAL A 65 -6.30 -1.56 -1.07
C VAL A 65 -5.58 -2.14 -2.28
N VAL A 66 -4.27 -1.95 -2.35
CA VAL A 66 -3.42 -2.42 -3.44
C VAL A 66 -2.44 -3.44 -2.86
N HIS A 67 -2.37 -4.61 -3.46
CA HIS A 67 -1.43 -5.64 -3.01
C HIS A 67 -0.84 -6.38 -4.21
N SER A 68 0.32 -7.00 -4.00
CA SER A 68 1.10 -7.56 -5.11
C SER A 68 0.63 -8.96 -5.56
N HIS A 69 -0.19 -9.64 -4.79
CA HIS A 69 -0.69 -10.97 -5.16
C HIS A 69 -2.19 -11.12 -5.01
#